data_c73ac091c111b7c1b0882718e22c4aba
#
_entry.id   c73ac091c111b7c1b0882718e22c4aba
#
_cell.length_a   1.000
_cell.length_b   1.000
_cell.length_c   1.000
_cell.angle_alpha   90.00
_cell.angle_beta   90.00
_cell.angle_gamma   90.00
#
_symmetry.space_group_name_H-M   'P 1'
#
loop_
_entity.id
_entity.type
_entity.pdbx_description
1 polymer ?
#
loop_
_entity_poly.entity_id
_entity_poly.type
_entity_poly.pdbx_seq_one_letter_code
_entity_poly.pdbx_strand_id
1 'polypeptide(L)'
;MSQASRKVVNAWCLYDWANSAYNLVITTTIFPTYFEAVTRNPDTGNHVRFLGMNFINTALYNYSLGAAFILVAIISPILTSIADTRGNKKNFMRFFCFLGCTACAGLYFFTPTQSASGIVALSSDALHIGIFCMLVSCIGFWSSLVFYNSYLPDLVPEAQRDRISARGFIWGYTGSVLLQIICFVIVFFPERFGLNSEFEKSYMPARISFVLVAIWWLCFAAISFRYLPKGNITIASNKSNVFKTGFLELKKVWQQ
;
A
#
# COMPACT_ATOMS: atom_id res chain seq x y z
N MET A 1 -4.86 -15.21 -29.01
CA MET A 1 -5.51 -15.11 -27.68
C MET A 1 -6.82 -14.36 -27.86
N SER A 2 -7.93 -14.87 -27.32
CA SER A 2 -9.21 -14.15 -27.37
C SER A 2 -9.15 -12.94 -26.43
N GLN A 3 -9.59 -11.79 -26.89
CA GLN A 3 -9.68 -10.57 -26.11
C GLN A 3 -10.58 -10.80 -24.89
N ALA A 4 -10.12 -10.40 -23.70
CA ALA A 4 -10.93 -10.48 -22.49
C ALA A 4 -12.21 -9.66 -22.62
N SER A 5 -13.28 -10.10 -21.96
CA SER A 5 -14.56 -9.38 -21.98
C SER A 5 -14.39 -7.98 -21.35
N ARG A 6 -15.22 -7.02 -21.78
CA ARG A 6 -15.23 -5.66 -21.24
C ARG A 6 -15.38 -5.62 -19.72
N LYS A 7 -16.09 -6.61 -19.14
CA LYS A 7 -16.27 -6.74 -17.68
C LYS A 7 -14.94 -7.03 -16.97
N VAL A 8 -14.11 -7.88 -17.55
CA VAL A 8 -12.80 -8.26 -16.98
C VAL A 8 -11.83 -7.09 -17.06
N VAL A 9 -11.79 -6.37 -18.19
CA VAL A 9 -10.96 -5.17 -18.34
C VAL A 9 -11.38 -4.08 -17.35
N ASN A 10 -12.69 -3.87 -17.16
CA ASN A 10 -13.18 -2.92 -16.18
C ASN A 10 -12.82 -3.32 -14.74
N ALA A 11 -12.86 -4.62 -14.43
CA ALA A 11 -12.45 -5.13 -13.12
C ALA A 11 -10.94 -4.93 -12.87
N TRP A 12 -10.13 -5.05 -13.91
CA TRP A 12 -8.70 -4.72 -13.83
C TRP A 12 -8.49 -3.22 -13.55
N CYS A 13 -9.15 -2.32 -14.28
CA CYS A 13 -9.09 -0.89 -14.00
C CYS A 13 -9.64 -0.54 -12.60
N LEU A 14 -10.68 -1.25 -12.12
CA LEU A 14 -11.26 -1.04 -10.79
C LEU A 14 -10.28 -1.42 -9.67
N TYR A 15 -9.36 -2.34 -9.90
CA TYR A 15 -8.32 -2.62 -8.92
C TYR A 15 -7.38 -1.42 -8.74
N ASP A 16 -7.06 -0.72 -9.82
CA ASP A 16 -6.23 0.50 -9.74
C ASP A 16 -6.97 1.64 -9.03
N TRP A 17 -8.28 1.81 -9.30
CA TRP A 17 -9.15 2.67 -8.49
C TRP A 17 -9.09 2.35 -6.99
N ALA A 18 -9.01 1.06 -6.65
CA ALA A 18 -9.00 0.61 -5.26
C ALA A 18 -7.67 0.93 -4.57
N ASN A 19 -6.54 0.52 -5.16
CA ASN A 19 -5.25 0.51 -4.48
C ASN A 19 -4.49 1.84 -4.57
N SER A 20 -4.68 2.63 -5.64
CA SER A 20 -3.96 3.90 -5.83
C SER A 20 -4.25 4.91 -4.71
N ALA A 21 -5.39 4.79 -4.04
CA ALA A 21 -5.73 5.59 -2.88
C ALA A 21 -4.73 5.42 -1.73
N TYR A 22 -4.17 4.21 -1.52
CA TYR A 22 -3.12 3.99 -0.53
C TYR A 22 -1.90 4.87 -0.81
N ASN A 23 -1.42 4.88 -2.04
CA ASN A 23 -0.22 5.64 -2.38
C ASN A 23 -0.41 7.14 -2.18
N LEU A 24 -1.52 7.70 -2.65
CA LEU A 24 -1.79 9.14 -2.54
C LEU A 24 -2.08 9.56 -1.09
N VAL A 25 -3.00 8.88 -0.42
CA VAL A 25 -3.49 9.29 0.91
C VAL A 25 -2.47 8.93 2.00
N ILE A 26 -1.95 7.69 1.98
CA ILE A 26 -1.06 7.21 3.04
C ILE A 26 0.37 7.63 2.74
N THR A 27 0.97 7.13 1.66
CA THR A 27 2.42 7.26 1.45
C THR A 27 2.87 8.70 1.22
N THR A 28 2.05 9.51 0.52
CA THR A 28 2.49 10.84 0.08
C THR A 28 1.87 12.01 0.83
N THR A 29 0.72 11.84 1.48
CA THR A 29 -0.02 13.00 2.00
C THR A 29 -0.22 12.96 3.51
N ILE A 30 -1.10 12.08 4.02
CA ILE A 30 -1.56 12.15 5.42
C ILE A 30 -0.54 11.52 6.38
N PHE A 31 0.00 10.36 6.06
CA PHE A 31 0.86 9.65 6.99
C PHE A 31 2.19 10.37 7.26
N PRO A 32 2.93 10.94 6.28
CA PRO A 32 4.16 11.67 6.57
C PRO A 32 3.94 12.84 7.54
N THR A 33 2.90 13.65 7.30
CA THR A 33 2.54 14.79 8.14
C THR A 33 2.12 14.35 9.54
N TYR A 34 1.30 13.30 9.61
CA TYR A 34 0.88 12.71 10.88
C TYR A 34 2.05 12.11 11.65
N PHE A 35 2.94 11.38 10.98
CA PHE A 35 4.13 10.79 11.59
C PHE A 35 5.01 11.86 12.23
N GLU A 36 5.28 12.95 11.49
CA GLU A 36 6.05 14.07 12.03
C GLU A 36 5.38 14.69 13.27
N ALA A 37 4.08 14.92 13.21
CA ALA A 37 3.33 15.53 14.32
C ALA A 37 3.33 14.64 15.57
N VAL A 38 3.10 13.32 15.41
CA VAL A 38 3.01 12.36 16.52
C VAL A 38 4.37 12.07 17.15
N THR A 39 5.44 12.11 16.37
CA THR A 39 6.81 11.82 16.83
C THR A 39 7.56 13.05 17.35
N ARG A 40 7.00 14.24 17.21
CA ARG A 40 7.58 15.46 17.81
C ARG A 40 7.37 15.44 19.32
N ASN A 41 8.46 15.61 20.07
CA ASN A 41 8.42 15.64 21.53
C ASN A 41 8.86 17.01 22.03
N PRO A 42 8.18 17.62 23.02
CA PRO A 42 8.58 18.90 23.61
C PRO A 42 10.02 18.92 24.15
N ASP A 43 10.49 17.80 24.71
CA ASP A 43 11.81 17.70 25.36
C ASP A 43 12.95 17.39 24.38
N THR A 44 12.69 16.53 23.36
CA THR A 44 13.72 16.06 22.42
C THR A 44 13.58 16.64 21.02
N GLY A 45 12.57 17.50 20.79
CA GLY A 45 12.28 18.08 19.49
C GLY A 45 11.90 17.01 18.45
N ASN A 46 12.65 16.96 17.37
CA ASN A 46 12.42 16.00 16.27
C ASN A 46 13.19 14.68 16.44
N HIS A 47 13.85 14.45 17.58
CA HIS A 47 14.61 13.23 17.82
C HIS A 47 13.74 12.13 18.41
N VAL A 48 13.82 10.95 17.81
CA VAL A 48 13.11 9.74 18.24
C VAL A 48 14.08 8.58 18.41
N ARG A 49 13.85 7.76 19.42
CA ARG A 49 14.65 6.56 19.67
C ARG A 49 13.93 5.34 19.07
N PHE A 50 14.60 4.69 18.13
CA PHE A 50 14.10 3.47 17.48
C PHE A 50 15.20 2.41 17.43
N LEU A 51 14.90 1.19 17.87
CA LEU A 51 15.85 0.07 17.95
C LEU A 51 17.17 0.43 18.67
N GLY A 52 17.09 1.27 19.71
CA GLY A 52 18.25 1.68 20.50
C GLY A 52 19.07 2.83 19.91
N MET A 53 18.80 3.28 18.69
CA MET A 53 19.46 4.38 17.99
C MET A 53 18.59 5.64 17.99
N ASN A 54 19.22 6.82 17.93
CA ASN A 54 18.52 8.09 17.82
C ASN A 54 18.46 8.52 16.34
N PHE A 55 17.27 8.88 15.89
CA PHE A 55 17.01 9.37 14.55
C PHE A 55 16.29 10.71 14.58
N ILE A 56 16.45 11.50 13.53
CA ILE A 56 15.49 12.55 13.21
C ILE A 56 14.23 11.86 12.70
N ASN A 57 13.05 12.24 13.16
CA ASN A 57 11.78 11.59 12.85
C ASN A 57 11.51 11.47 11.35
N THR A 58 11.72 12.53 10.58
CA THR A 58 11.57 12.52 9.11
C THR A 58 12.58 11.59 8.43
N ALA A 59 13.81 11.50 8.94
CA ALA A 59 14.81 10.56 8.44
C ALA A 59 14.41 9.11 8.73
N LEU A 60 13.89 8.81 9.93
CA LEU A 60 13.39 7.49 10.28
C LEU A 60 12.25 7.05 9.35
N TYR A 61 11.30 7.94 9.06
CA TYR A 61 10.24 7.68 8.10
C TYR A 61 10.81 7.33 6.72
N ASN A 62 11.71 8.15 6.18
CA ASN A 62 12.28 7.93 4.86
C ASN A 62 13.15 6.67 4.78
N TYR A 63 13.92 6.35 5.83
CA TYR A 63 14.68 5.10 5.89
C TYR A 63 13.77 3.89 5.94
N SER A 64 12.68 3.96 6.69
CA SER A 64 11.70 2.88 6.76
C SER A 64 11.01 2.67 5.41
N LEU A 65 10.64 3.75 4.72
CA LEU A 65 10.06 3.69 3.37
C LEU A 65 11.07 3.13 2.36
N GLY A 66 12.33 3.60 2.42
CA GLY A 66 13.42 3.07 1.58
C GLY A 66 13.67 1.58 1.83
N ALA A 67 13.64 1.13 3.08
CA ALA A 67 13.77 -0.29 3.41
C ALA A 67 12.62 -1.12 2.81
N ALA A 68 11.37 -0.61 2.85
CA ALA A 68 10.24 -1.28 2.20
C ALA A 68 10.45 -1.42 0.68
N PHE A 69 10.92 -0.36 0.02
CA PHE A 69 11.20 -0.41 -1.42
C PHE A 69 12.33 -1.38 -1.78
N ILE A 70 13.41 -1.41 -0.99
CA ILE A 70 14.50 -2.37 -1.19
C ILE A 70 13.99 -3.80 -1.04
N LEU A 71 13.19 -4.08 -0.01
CA LEU A 71 12.59 -5.40 0.19
C LEU A 71 11.70 -5.81 -0.98
N VAL A 72 10.84 -4.91 -1.46
CA VAL A 72 9.99 -5.15 -2.64
C VAL A 72 10.82 -5.39 -3.88
N ALA A 73 11.88 -4.59 -4.12
CA ALA A 73 12.76 -4.74 -5.27
C ALA A 73 13.46 -6.12 -5.29
N ILE A 74 13.88 -6.61 -4.12
CA ILE A 74 14.51 -7.94 -3.99
C ILE A 74 13.49 -9.07 -4.20
N ILE A 75 12.26 -8.90 -3.67
CA ILE A 75 11.21 -9.93 -3.72
C ILE A 75 10.50 -9.94 -5.08
N SER A 76 10.41 -8.80 -5.77
CA SER A 76 9.64 -8.61 -7.00
C SER A 76 9.96 -9.63 -8.10
N PRO A 77 11.22 -9.94 -8.45
CA PRO A 77 11.53 -10.95 -9.47
C PRO A 77 11.05 -12.36 -9.07
N ILE A 78 11.10 -12.69 -7.78
CA ILE A 78 10.59 -13.96 -7.26
C ILE A 78 9.07 -14.00 -7.41
N LEU A 79 8.38 -12.91 -7.06
CA LEU A 79 6.92 -12.79 -7.21
C LEU A 79 6.50 -12.88 -8.69
N THR A 80 7.23 -12.22 -9.59
CA THR A 80 6.99 -12.29 -11.04
C THR A 80 7.15 -13.72 -11.55
N SER A 81 8.23 -14.40 -11.18
CA SER A 81 8.47 -15.81 -11.54
C SER A 81 7.34 -16.73 -11.04
N ILE A 82 6.86 -16.52 -9.81
CA ILE A 82 5.70 -17.26 -9.26
C ILE A 82 4.43 -16.94 -10.05
N ALA A 83 4.20 -15.68 -10.41
CA ALA A 83 3.04 -15.24 -11.17
C ALA A 83 2.97 -15.95 -12.53
N ASP A 84 4.10 -16.10 -13.19
CA ASP A 84 4.18 -16.66 -14.54
C ASP A 84 4.13 -18.20 -14.56
N THR A 85 4.70 -18.84 -13.53
CA THR A 85 4.81 -20.32 -13.51
C THR A 85 3.60 -21.02 -12.90
N ARG A 86 2.97 -20.45 -11.88
CA ARG A 86 1.90 -21.13 -11.12
C ARG A 86 0.49 -20.80 -11.56
N GLY A 87 0.28 -19.83 -12.45
CA GLY A 87 -1.06 -19.44 -12.93
C GLY A 87 -2.02 -18.98 -11.82
N ASN A 88 -1.51 -18.63 -10.64
CA ASN A 88 -2.32 -18.32 -9.47
C ASN A 88 -2.21 -16.82 -9.07
N LYS A 89 -2.01 -15.97 -10.08
CA LYS A 89 -1.83 -14.51 -9.93
C LYS A 89 -2.87 -13.89 -9.01
N LYS A 90 -4.12 -14.31 -9.15
CA LYS A 90 -5.24 -13.78 -8.37
C LYS A 90 -5.11 -14.02 -6.86
N ASN A 91 -4.66 -15.19 -6.44
CA ASN A 91 -4.56 -15.52 -5.02
C ASN A 91 -3.39 -14.77 -4.38
N PHE A 92 -2.26 -14.63 -5.07
CA PHE A 92 -1.15 -13.81 -4.59
C PHE A 92 -1.53 -12.34 -4.50
N MET A 93 -2.19 -11.80 -5.53
CA MET A 93 -2.69 -10.44 -5.52
C MET A 93 -3.66 -10.19 -4.36
N ARG A 94 -4.58 -11.15 -4.09
CA ARG A 94 -5.48 -11.11 -2.94
C ARG A 94 -4.74 -11.12 -1.61
N PHE A 95 -3.75 -12.01 -1.47
CA PHE A 95 -2.95 -12.11 -0.25
C PHE A 95 -2.26 -10.80 0.08
N PHE A 96 -1.54 -10.21 -0.89
CA PHE A 96 -0.84 -8.95 -0.67
C PHE A 96 -1.79 -7.76 -0.49
N CYS A 97 -2.93 -7.75 -1.19
CA CYS A 97 -3.97 -6.77 -0.99
C CYS A 97 -4.52 -6.84 0.44
N PHE A 98 -4.88 -8.04 0.93
CA PHE A 98 -5.39 -8.23 2.28
C PHE A 98 -4.34 -7.87 3.34
N LEU A 99 -3.09 -8.29 3.15
CA LEU A 99 -1.97 -7.94 4.02
C LEU A 99 -1.78 -6.42 4.11
N GLY A 100 -1.78 -5.74 2.95
CA GLY A 100 -1.65 -4.27 2.88
C GLY A 100 -2.81 -3.54 3.54
N CYS A 101 -4.06 -3.96 3.27
CA CYS A 101 -5.25 -3.36 3.88
C CYS A 101 -5.26 -3.54 5.40
N THR A 102 -4.93 -4.74 5.91
CA THR A 102 -4.91 -5.01 7.34
C THR A 102 -3.85 -4.18 8.05
N ALA A 103 -2.65 -4.09 7.48
CA ALA A 103 -1.58 -3.26 8.03
C ALA A 103 -1.92 -1.76 7.95
N CYS A 104 -2.55 -1.31 6.86
CA CYS A 104 -3.03 0.07 6.73
C CYS A 104 -4.07 0.41 7.80
N ALA A 105 -5.03 -0.48 8.06
CA ALA A 105 -5.97 -0.33 9.17
C ALA A 105 -5.25 -0.34 10.53
N GLY A 106 -4.19 -1.14 10.67
CA GLY A 106 -3.36 -1.20 11.87
C GLY A 106 -2.66 0.12 12.21
N LEU A 107 -2.44 1.02 11.25
CA LEU A 107 -1.95 2.38 11.49
C LEU A 107 -2.87 3.19 12.42
N TYR A 108 -4.13 2.79 12.56
CA TYR A 108 -5.05 3.39 13.54
C TYR A 108 -4.51 3.34 14.97
N PHE A 109 -3.73 2.34 15.32
CA PHE A 109 -3.14 2.17 16.65
C PHE A 109 -1.84 2.97 16.84
N PHE A 110 -1.30 3.57 15.79
CA PHE A 110 -0.18 4.49 15.87
C PHE A 110 -0.67 5.84 16.35
N THR A 111 -0.71 6.03 17.67
CA THR A 111 -1.25 7.23 18.31
C THR A 111 -0.47 7.58 19.57
N PRO A 112 -0.25 8.87 19.87
CA PRO A 112 0.30 9.26 21.15
C PRO A 112 -0.75 9.05 22.24
N THR A 113 -0.30 9.00 23.47
CA THR A 113 -1.13 8.99 24.67
C THR A 113 -1.06 10.33 25.37
N GLN A 114 -2.19 10.79 25.91
CA GLN A 114 -2.25 11.98 26.74
C GLN A 114 -2.24 11.58 28.22
N SER A 115 -1.27 12.10 28.98
CA SER A 115 -1.19 11.92 30.42
C SER A 115 -2.27 12.75 31.14
N ALA A 116 -2.59 12.41 32.38
CA ALA A 116 -3.47 13.20 33.25
C ALA A 116 -2.97 14.66 33.45
N SER A 117 -1.69 14.91 33.30
CA SER A 117 -1.06 16.23 33.30
C SER A 117 -1.19 17.00 31.98
N GLY A 118 -1.87 16.44 30.96
CA GLY A 118 -2.01 17.04 29.64
C GLY A 118 -0.82 16.84 28.71
N ILE A 119 0.26 16.22 29.16
CA ILE A 119 1.44 15.94 28.33
C ILE A 119 1.09 14.85 27.31
N VAL A 120 1.34 15.14 26.04
CA VAL A 120 1.15 14.19 24.93
C VAL A 120 2.50 13.58 24.59
N ALA A 121 2.59 12.26 24.66
CA ALA A 121 3.82 11.52 24.35
C ALA A 121 3.51 10.25 23.54
N LEU A 122 4.40 9.93 22.60
CA LEU A 122 4.36 8.69 21.86
C LEU A 122 5.16 7.60 22.62
N SER A 123 4.52 6.47 22.91
CA SER A 123 5.22 5.32 23.48
C SER A 123 6.12 4.65 22.46
N SER A 124 7.19 4.01 22.93
CA SER A 124 8.09 3.21 22.07
C SER A 124 7.32 2.12 21.32
N ASP A 125 6.38 1.46 21.98
CA ASP A 125 5.58 0.38 21.37
C ASP A 125 4.68 0.92 20.24
N ALA A 126 4.04 2.08 20.44
CA ALA A 126 3.24 2.71 19.39
C ALA A 126 4.11 3.09 18.18
N LEU A 127 5.33 3.59 18.39
CA LEU A 127 6.27 3.88 17.30
C LEU A 127 6.63 2.60 16.52
N HIS A 128 6.94 1.50 17.22
CA HIS A 128 7.25 0.22 16.57
C HIS A 128 6.06 -0.30 15.76
N ILE A 129 4.85 -0.25 16.32
CA ILE A 129 3.61 -0.64 15.62
C ILE A 129 3.40 0.23 14.38
N GLY A 130 3.55 1.54 14.49
CA GLY A 130 3.39 2.47 13.36
C GLY A 130 4.34 2.17 12.22
N ILE A 131 5.64 2.02 12.52
CA ILE A 131 6.66 1.69 11.50
C ILE A 131 6.41 0.30 10.90
N PHE A 132 6.11 -0.70 11.73
CA PHE A 132 5.81 -2.05 11.24
C PHE A 132 4.58 -2.05 10.31
N CYS A 133 3.49 -1.44 10.71
CA CYS A 133 2.28 -1.35 9.89
C CYS A 133 2.53 -0.59 8.58
N MET A 134 3.31 0.50 8.62
CA MET A 134 3.69 1.25 7.43
C MET A 134 4.54 0.39 6.47
N LEU A 135 5.55 -0.32 6.97
CA LEU A 135 6.38 -1.22 6.17
C LEU A 135 5.54 -2.32 5.51
N VAL A 136 4.70 -3.02 6.31
CA VAL A 136 3.89 -4.14 5.82
C VAL A 136 2.83 -3.67 4.82
N SER A 137 2.20 -2.51 5.05
CA SER A 137 1.22 -1.96 4.11
C SER A 137 1.87 -1.54 2.79
N CYS A 138 3.08 -0.95 2.84
CA CYS A 138 3.86 -0.60 1.66
C CYS A 138 4.26 -1.86 0.85
N ILE A 139 4.77 -2.89 1.52
CA ILE A 139 5.10 -4.18 0.89
C ILE A 139 3.85 -4.81 0.26
N GLY A 140 2.72 -4.80 0.97
CA GLY A 140 1.44 -5.31 0.47
C GLY A 140 0.98 -4.59 -0.80
N PHE A 141 1.06 -3.26 -0.80
CA PHE A 141 0.70 -2.43 -1.95
C PHE A 141 1.57 -2.73 -3.16
N TRP A 142 2.89 -2.59 -3.06
CA TRP A 142 3.80 -2.76 -4.18
C TRP A 142 3.86 -4.20 -4.68
N SER A 143 3.83 -5.19 -3.79
CA SER A 143 3.79 -6.60 -4.19
C SER A 143 2.49 -6.95 -4.90
N SER A 144 1.35 -6.39 -4.49
CA SER A 144 0.08 -6.61 -5.20
C SER A 144 0.10 -6.03 -6.62
N LEU A 145 0.79 -4.90 -6.83
CA LEU A 145 0.97 -4.28 -8.14
C LEU A 145 1.79 -5.13 -9.11
N VAL A 146 2.76 -5.91 -8.64
CA VAL A 146 3.49 -6.86 -9.48
C VAL A 146 2.51 -7.84 -10.16
N PHE A 147 1.59 -8.42 -9.39
CA PHE A 147 0.58 -9.33 -9.92
C PHE A 147 -0.47 -8.60 -10.76
N TYR A 148 -0.88 -7.41 -10.37
CA TYR A 148 -1.80 -6.56 -11.14
C TYR A 148 -1.25 -6.26 -12.54
N ASN A 149 -0.01 -5.82 -12.64
CA ASN A 149 0.64 -5.52 -13.92
C ASN A 149 0.82 -6.77 -14.78
N SER A 150 1.08 -7.93 -14.17
CA SER A 150 1.22 -9.20 -14.89
C SER A 150 -0.06 -9.70 -15.55
N TYR A 151 -1.23 -9.14 -15.20
CA TYR A 151 -2.49 -9.46 -15.87
C TYR A 151 -2.63 -8.82 -17.25
N LEU A 152 -2.07 -7.64 -17.47
CA LEU A 152 -2.31 -6.85 -18.68
C LEU A 152 -2.00 -7.63 -19.98
N PRO A 153 -0.87 -8.36 -20.09
CA PRO A 153 -0.58 -9.20 -21.26
C PRO A 153 -1.58 -10.34 -21.47
N ASP A 154 -2.19 -10.85 -20.38
CA ASP A 154 -3.16 -11.95 -20.46
C ASP A 154 -4.56 -11.46 -20.88
N LEU A 155 -4.86 -10.18 -20.66
CA LEU A 155 -6.18 -9.60 -20.87
C LEU A 155 -6.37 -9.03 -22.27
N VAL A 156 -5.31 -8.42 -22.85
CA VAL A 156 -5.42 -7.69 -24.11
C VAL A 156 -4.19 -7.91 -25.00
N PRO A 157 -4.38 -7.88 -26.36
CA PRO A 157 -3.30 -7.90 -27.32
C PRO A 157 -2.36 -6.70 -27.12
N GLU A 158 -1.11 -6.84 -27.55
CA GLU A 158 -0.06 -5.84 -27.39
C GLU A 158 -0.48 -4.45 -27.88
N ALA A 159 -1.09 -4.35 -29.06
CA ALA A 159 -1.56 -3.09 -29.64
C ALA A 159 -2.59 -2.32 -28.79
N GLN A 160 -3.19 -2.95 -27.76
CA GLN A 160 -4.19 -2.33 -26.89
C GLN A 160 -3.68 -2.10 -25.46
N ARG A 161 -2.50 -2.62 -25.10
CA ARG A 161 -1.98 -2.57 -23.72
C ARG A 161 -1.83 -1.16 -23.22
N ASP A 162 -1.24 -0.27 -24.01
CA ASP A 162 -1.02 1.13 -23.62
C ASP A 162 -2.33 1.87 -23.35
N ARG A 163 -3.33 1.67 -24.22
CA ARG A 163 -4.66 2.27 -24.07
C ARG A 163 -5.36 1.78 -22.80
N ILE A 164 -5.27 0.49 -22.51
CA ILE A 164 -5.92 -0.09 -21.32
C ILE A 164 -5.16 0.28 -20.06
N SER A 165 -3.82 0.30 -20.10
CA SER A 165 -2.98 0.81 -19.00
C SER A 165 -3.31 2.25 -18.67
N ALA A 166 -3.34 3.15 -19.66
CA ALA A 166 -3.74 4.54 -19.47
C ALA A 166 -5.13 4.67 -18.82
N ARG A 167 -6.08 3.81 -19.24
CA ARG A 167 -7.41 3.77 -18.62
C ARG A 167 -7.37 3.33 -17.15
N GLY A 168 -6.54 2.34 -16.79
CA GLY A 168 -6.31 1.94 -15.42
C GLY A 168 -5.81 3.12 -14.59
N PHE A 169 -4.77 3.81 -15.06
CA PHE A 169 -4.24 5.00 -14.39
C PHE A 169 -5.28 6.11 -14.19
N ILE A 170 -6.10 6.40 -15.20
CA ILE A 170 -7.19 7.38 -15.07
C ILE A 170 -8.14 6.98 -13.93
N TRP A 171 -8.52 5.72 -13.85
CA TRP A 171 -9.36 5.21 -12.77
C TRP A 171 -8.66 5.33 -11.42
N GLY A 172 -7.38 4.93 -11.34
CA GLY A 172 -6.57 5.01 -10.13
C GLY A 172 -6.46 6.44 -9.60
N TYR A 173 -6.11 7.38 -10.45
CA TYR A 173 -6.04 8.80 -10.07
C TYR A 173 -7.39 9.36 -9.63
N THR A 174 -8.46 9.06 -10.37
CA THR A 174 -9.80 9.55 -10.01
C THR A 174 -10.24 9.00 -8.66
N GLY A 175 -10.05 7.69 -8.40
CA GLY A 175 -10.38 7.06 -7.13
C GLY A 175 -9.57 7.61 -5.96
N SER A 176 -8.26 7.77 -6.15
CA SER A 176 -7.38 8.29 -5.11
C SER A 176 -7.66 9.76 -4.76
N VAL A 177 -7.91 10.61 -5.75
CA VAL A 177 -8.27 12.02 -5.54
C VAL A 177 -9.62 12.13 -4.83
N LEU A 178 -10.61 11.32 -5.22
CA LEU A 178 -11.91 11.33 -4.56
C LEU A 178 -11.78 10.96 -3.07
N LEU A 179 -11.07 9.89 -2.76
CA LEU A 179 -10.86 9.50 -1.35
C LEU A 179 -10.01 10.52 -0.60
N GLN A 180 -9.00 11.13 -1.25
CA GLN A 180 -8.19 12.19 -0.65
C GLN A 180 -9.05 13.40 -0.24
N ILE A 181 -10.00 13.81 -1.09
CA ILE A 181 -10.94 14.90 -0.78
C ILE A 181 -11.79 14.52 0.44
N ILE A 182 -12.31 13.29 0.50
CA ILE A 182 -13.09 12.80 1.66
C ILE A 182 -12.23 12.86 2.93
N CYS A 183 -10.98 12.40 2.88
CA CYS A 183 -10.07 12.46 4.02
C CYS A 183 -9.77 13.90 4.43
N PHE A 184 -9.57 14.82 3.49
CA PHE A 184 -9.36 16.23 3.78
C PHE A 184 -10.57 16.90 4.43
N VAL A 185 -11.78 16.54 4.03
CA VAL A 185 -13.00 17.03 4.71
C VAL A 185 -12.99 16.65 6.19
N ILE A 186 -12.55 15.44 6.54
CA ILE A 186 -12.45 15.02 7.95
C ILE A 186 -11.32 15.79 8.66
N VAL A 187 -10.19 16.02 8.00
CA VAL A 187 -9.03 16.74 8.57
C VAL A 187 -9.34 18.21 8.82
N PHE A 188 -10.03 18.87 7.88
CA PHE A 188 -10.32 20.31 7.98
C PHE A 188 -11.58 20.64 8.79
N PHE A 189 -12.50 19.72 8.91
CA PHE A 189 -13.77 19.90 9.62
C PHE A 189 -14.03 18.81 10.67
N PRO A 190 -13.07 18.54 11.59
CA PRO A 190 -13.16 17.43 12.54
C PRO A 190 -14.40 17.54 13.45
N GLU A 191 -14.82 18.74 13.78
CA GLU A 191 -16.00 19.00 14.65
C GLU A 191 -17.30 18.48 14.02
N ARG A 192 -17.41 18.46 12.70
CA ARG A 192 -18.57 17.90 11.99
C ARG A 192 -18.71 16.39 12.17
N PHE A 193 -17.63 15.74 12.56
CA PHE A 193 -17.55 14.30 12.82
C PHE A 193 -17.55 13.96 14.32
N GLY A 194 -17.88 14.95 15.17
CA GLY A 194 -17.97 14.76 16.63
C GLY A 194 -16.63 14.75 17.36
N LEU A 195 -15.55 15.19 16.71
CA LEU A 195 -14.23 15.31 17.31
C LEU A 195 -14.11 16.70 17.93
N ASN A 196 -14.33 16.81 19.23
CA ASN A 196 -14.47 18.11 19.90
C ASN A 196 -13.26 18.49 20.75
N SER A 197 -12.52 17.54 21.31
CA SER A 197 -11.32 17.83 22.09
C SER A 197 -10.13 18.19 21.18
N GLU A 198 -9.22 19.02 21.65
CA GLU A 198 -8.02 19.39 20.90
C GLU A 198 -7.14 18.16 20.55
N PHE A 199 -7.08 17.20 21.45
CA PHE A 199 -6.40 15.92 21.20
C PHE A 199 -7.06 15.14 20.06
N GLU A 200 -8.39 15.01 20.07
CA GLU A 200 -9.12 14.33 19.01
C GLU A 200 -8.94 15.04 17.65
N LYS A 201 -9.11 16.37 17.61
CA LYS A 201 -8.93 17.17 16.39
C LYS A 201 -7.54 16.99 15.78
N SER A 202 -6.51 16.87 16.62
CA SER A 202 -5.12 16.76 16.18
C SER A 202 -4.77 15.37 15.62
N TYR A 203 -5.32 14.29 16.18
CA TYR A 203 -4.84 12.93 15.88
C TYR A 203 -5.87 12.00 15.26
N MET A 204 -7.17 12.16 15.57
CA MET A 204 -8.20 11.25 15.08
C MET A 204 -8.47 11.35 13.57
N PRO A 205 -8.46 12.52 12.91
CA PRO A 205 -8.73 12.63 11.49
C PRO A 205 -7.79 11.77 10.62
N ALA A 206 -6.49 11.80 10.90
CA ALA A 206 -5.51 10.99 10.20
C ALA A 206 -5.76 9.48 10.42
N ARG A 207 -6.03 9.08 11.67
CA ARG A 207 -6.33 7.69 12.03
C ARG A 207 -7.60 7.15 11.36
N ILE A 208 -8.64 7.96 11.28
CA ILE A 208 -9.86 7.64 10.54
C ILE A 208 -9.54 7.49 9.06
N SER A 209 -8.71 8.36 8.49
CA SER A 209 -8.29 8.28 7.09
C SER A 209 -7.55 6.96 6.78
N PHE A 210 -6.72 6.44 7.69
CA PHE A 210 -6.04 5.15 7.51
C PHE A 210 -7.04 3.99 7.39
N VAL A 211 -8.06 4.00 8.23
CA VAL A 211 -9.13 2.99 8.19
C VAL A 211 -9.98 3.14 6.93
N LEU A 212 -10.32 4.37 6.53
CA LEU A 212 -11.07 4.63 5.31
C LEU A 212 -10.33 4.15 4.06
N VAL A 213 -9.01 4.38 3.98
CA VAL A 213 -8.18 3.86 2.89
C VAL A 213 -8.19 2.32 2.87
N ALA A 214 -8.05 1.69 4.02
CA ALA A 214 -8.08 0.23 4.11
C ALA A 214 -9.43 -0.35 3.66
N ILE A 215 -10.54 0.24 4.10
CA ILE A 215 -11.90 -0.17 3.70
C ILE A 215 -12.12 0.07 2.20
N TRP A 216 -11.75 1.25 1.69
CA TRP A 216 -11.84 1.58 0.27
C TRP A 216 -11.11 0.57 -0.59
N TRP A 217 -9.84 0.34 -0.27
CA TRP A 217 -9.00 -0.60 -1.01
C TRP A 217 -9.60 -2.01 -0.95
N LEU A 218 -9.95 -2.51 0.21
CA LEU A 218 -10.51 -3.86 0.38
C LEU A 218 -11.83 -4.04 -0.38
N CYS A 219 -12.77 -3.09 -0.24
CA CYS A 219 -14.10 -3.20 -0.84
C CYS A 219 -14.05 -3.21 -2.37
N PHE A 220 -13.33 -2.25 -2.99
CA PHE A 220 -13.24 -2.18 -4.44
C PHE A 220 -12.35 -3.30 -5.02
N ALA A 221 -11.29 -3.69 -4.32
CA ALA A 221 -10.50 -4.87 -4.71
C ALA A 221 -11.32 -6.16 -4.65
N ALA A 222 -12.20 -6.33 -3.67
CA ALA A 222 -13.07 -7.50 -3.59
C ALA A 222 -13.99 -7.62 -4.82
N ILE A 223 -14.52 -6.50 -5.31
CA ILE A 223 -15.30 -6.46 -6.56
C ILE A 223 -14.43 -6.85 -7.75
N SER A 224 -13.22 -6.29 -7.85
CA SER A 224 -12.26 -6.64 -8.92
C SER A 224 -11.94 -8.13 -8.90
N PHE A 225 -11.69 -8.70 -7.73
CA PHE A 225 -11.40 -10.14 -7.59
C PHE A 225 -12.57 -11.05 -7.99
N ARG A 226 -13.80 -10.57 -7.97
CA ARG A 226 -14.94 -11.37 -8.42
C ARG A 226 -14.89 -11.65 -9.92
N TYR A 227 -14.42 -10.69 -10.71
CA TYR A 227 -14.46 -10.75 -12.17
C TYR A 227 -13.11 -11.08 -12.82
N LEU A 228 -11.98 -10.84 -12.16
CA LEU A 228 -10.67 -11.21 -12.68
C LEU A 228 -10.52 -12.75 -12.77
N PRO A 229 -9.95 -13.28 -13.85
CA PRO A 229 -9.66 -14.70 -14.00
C PRO A 229 -8.61 -15.16 -12.99
N LYS A 230 -8.49 -16.49 -12.79
CA LYS A 230 -7.45 -17.04 -11.90
C LYS A 230 -6.02 -16.83 -12.42
N GLY A 231 -5.87 -16.56 -13.69
CA GLY A 231 -4.61 -16.52 -14.44
C GLY A 231 -4.41 -17.82 -15.24
N ASN A 232 -3.79 -17.69 -16.40
CA ASN A 232 -3.45 -18.86 -17.21
C ASN A 232 -2.16 -19.49 -16.72
N ILE A 233 -2.13 -20.80 -16.59
CA ILE A 233 -0.89 -21.54 -16.36
C ILE A 233 -0.15 -21.53 -17.70
N THR A 234 0.88 -20.74 -17.84
CA THR A 234 1.86 -20.96 -18.88
C THR A 234 2.58 -22.24 -18.49
N ILE A 235 2.28 -23.35 -19.17
CA ILE A 235 2.96 -24.63 -18.97
C ILE A 235 4.41 -24.43 -19.44
N ALA A 236 5.23 -23.84 -18.58
CA ALA A 236 6.66 -23.96 -18.70
C ALA A 236 6.99 -25.42 -18.32
N SER A 237 7.23 -26.23 -19.31
CA SER A 237 7.49 -27.68 -19.25
C SER A 237 8.83 -28.01 -18.58
N ASN A 238 9.16 -27.37 -17.47
CA ASN A 238 10.29 -27.80 -16.68
C ASN A 238 10.05 -27.46 -15.20
N LYS A 239 10.17 -28.46 -14.34
CA LYS A 239 10.23 -28.37 -12.88
C LYS A 239 11.48 -27.59 -12.42
N SER A 240 11.75 -26.42 -12.97
CA SER A 240 12.80 -25.55 -12.49
C SER A 240 12.35 -24.94 -11.16
N ASN A 241 13.24 -24.99 -10.18
CA ASN A 241 13.00 -24.42 -8.85
C ASN A 241 12.73 -22.91 -9.02
N VAL A 242 11.49 -22.48 -8.75
CA VAL A 242 10.99 -21.11 -8.98
C VAL A 242 11.92 -20.06 -8.35
N PHE A 243 12.51 -20.39 -7.18
CA PHE A 243 13.50 -19.56 -6.50
C PHE A 243 14.80 -19.42 -7.32
N LYS A 244 15.26 -20.53 -7.95
CA LYS A 244 16.47 -20.50 -8.77
C LYS A 244 16.27 -19.68 -10.04
N THR A 245 15.09 -19.76 -10.64
CA THR A 245 14.74 -18.98 -11.85
C THR A 245 14.65 -17.49 -11.51
N GLY A 246 13.96 -17.11 -10.42
CA GLY A 246 13.88 -15.72 -9.96
C GLY A 246 15.24 -15.13 -9.60
N PHE A 247 16.14 -15.92 -8.98
CA PHE A 247 17.50 -15.47 -8.66
C PHE A 247 18.39 -15.32 -9.91
N LEU A 248 18.21 -16.17 -10.90
CA LEU A 248 18.92 -16.04 -12.19
C LEU A 248 18.45 -14.82 -12.98
N GLU A 249 17.18 -14.45 -12.87
CA GLU A 249 16.64 -13.21 -13.47
C GLU A 249 17.20 -11.97 -12.79
N LEU A 250 17.29 -11.95 -11.45
CA LEU A 250 17.98 -10.90 -10.70
C LEU A 250 19.44 -10.74 -11.14
N LYS A 251 20.16 -11.84 -11.31
CA LYS A 251 21.56 -11.82 -11.77
C LYS A 251 21.71 -11.26 -13.18
N LYS A 252 20.77 -11.54 -14.08
CA LYS A 252 20.76 -10.97 -15.45
C LYS A 252 20.54 -9.46 -15.43
N VAL A 253 19.61 -8.97 -14.61
CA VAL A 253 19.33 -7.53 -14.48
C VAL A 253 20.54 -6.78 -13.90
N TRP A 254 21.30 -7.41 -13.01
CA TRP A 254 22.52 -6.81 -12.43
C TRP A 254 23.73 -6.83 -13.36
N GLN A 255 23.68 -7.60 -14.44
CA GLN A 255 24.76 -7.70 -15.43
C GLN A 255 24.52 -6.83 -16.68
N GLN A 256 23.37 -6.16 -16.77
CA GLN A 256 23.04 -5.12 -17.76
C GLN A 256 23.35 -3.71 -17.23
#